data_38bc1faccc0eadd25fc1bab4f81b81c8
#
_entry.id   38bc1faccc0eadd25fc1bab4f81b81c8
#
_cell.length_a   1.000
_cell.length_b   1.000
_cell.length_c   1.000
_cell.angle_alpha   90.00
_cell.angle_beta   90.00
_cell.angle_gamma   90.00
#
_symmetry.space_group_name_H-M   'P 1'
#
loop_
_entity.id
_entity.type
_entity.pdbx_description
1 polymer ?
#
loop_
_entity_poly.entity_id
_entity_poly.type
_entity_poly.pdbx_seq_one_letter_code
_entity_poly.pdbx_strand_id
1 'polypeptide(L)'
;VENYHHQHQNVRTENGIEYGDTVDKMDFDYLAKVTMLNVLTATALADAPPAPASATLGGAVTSNTTVRWDASLGAHAYRIYQRRADAQDWSFVRELQGTETVLEGLIVDDHFVGVSALGKNGAESTITFAGLPPRR
;
A
#
# COMPACT_ATOMS: atom_id res chain seq x y z
N VAL A 1 21.83 17.66 -2.11
CA VAL A 1 21.47 17.20 -3.48
C VAL A 1 22.58 17.67 -4.38
N GLU A 2 23.43 16.74 -4.87
CA GLU A 2 24.66 17.07 -5.61
C GLU A 2 24.42 17.73 -6.99
N ASN A 3 23.22 17.63 -7.55
CA ASN A 3 22.90 18.13 -8.89
C ASN A 3 21.84 19.23 -8.93
N TYR A 4 21.72 20.04 -7.86
CA TYR A 4 20.71 21.11 -7.81
C TYR A 4 20.78 22.07 -9.01
N HIS A 5 21.99 22.35 -9.55
CA HIS A 5 22.18 23.25 -10.69
C HIS A 5 21.59 22.70 -11.99
N HIS A 6 21.30 21.40 -12.05
CA HIS A 6 20.78 20.69 -13.23
C HIS A 6 19.39 20.08 -13.00
N GLN A 7 18.68 20.52 -11.95
CA GLN A 7 17.31 20.05 -11.66
C GLN A 7 16.35 21.23 -11.64
N HIS A 8 15.33 21.19 -12.51
CA HIS A 8 14.31 22.25 -12.64
C HIS A 8 14.88 23.65 -12.85
N GLN A 9 16.01 23.75 -13.60
CA GLN A 9 16.71 25.00 -13.86
C GLN A 9 16.65 25.35 -15.33
N ASN A 10 16.42 26.65 -15.62
CA ASN A 10 16.60 27.16 -16.96
C ASN A 10 18.09 27.15 -17.32
N VAL A 11 18.37 26.89 -18.60
CA VAL A 11 19.77 26.96 -19.14
C VAL A 11 20.30 28.36 -19.02
N ARG A 12 21.34 28.55 -18.20
CA ARG A 12 22.05 29.83 -18.02
C ARG A 12 23.41 29.60 -17.39
N THR A 13 24.26 30.62 -17.53
CA THR A 13 25.50 30.69 -16.75
C THR A 13 25.40 31.89 -15.80
N GLU A 14 25.64 31.67 -14.53
CA GLU A 14 25.59 32.69 -13.50
C GLU A 14 26.78 32.52 -12.54
N ASN A 15 27.56 33.59 -12.38
CA ASN A 15 28.79 33.59 -11.58
C ASN A 15 29.77 32.45 -11.91
N GLY A 16 29.88 32.09 -13.20
CA GLY A 16 30.75 31.03 -13.69
C GLY A 16 30.22 29.61 -13.47
N ILE A 17 29.01 29.46 -12.97
CA ILE A 17 28.32 28.17 -12.75
C ILE A 17 27.31 27.96 -13.87
N GLU A 18 27.34 26.79 -14.49
CA GLU A 18 26.35 26.38 -15.49
C GLU A 18 25.12 25.80 -14.79
N TYR A 19 23.96 26.27 -15.20
CA TYR A 19 22.64 25.78 -14.80
C TYR A 19 21.91 25.24 -16.02
N GLY A 20 21.03 24.27 -15.82
CA GLY A 20 20.15 23.80 -16.88
C GLY A 20 19.74 22.34 -16.66
N ASP A 21 18.46 22.08 -16.90
CA ASP A 21 17.89 20.75 -16.93
C ASP A 21 17.99 20.22 -18.37
N THR A 22 19.15 19.68 -18.70
CA THR A 22 19.49 19.22 -20.05
C THR A 22 19.78 17.71 -20.07
N VAL A 23 19.53 17.08 -21.22
CA VAL A 23 19.65 15.64 -21.43
C VAL A 23 21.04 15.09 -21.11
N ASP A 24 22.09 15.84 -21.40
CA ASP A 24 23.49 15.45 -21.13
C ASP A 24 23.84 15.38 -19.63
N LYS A 25 22.99 15.93 -18.76
CA LYS A 25 23.13 15.87 -17.29
C LYS A 25 22.30 14.75 -16.66
N MET A 26 21.59 13.96 -17.45
CA MET A 26 20.77 12.85 -16.95
C MET A 26 21.63 11.60 -16.74
N ASP A 27 21.40 10.94 -15.60
CA ASP A 27 21.88 9.58 -15.36
C ASP A 27 20.86 8.58 -15.95
N PHE A 28 21.15 8.12 -17.18
CA PHE A 28 20.27 7.19 -17.89
C PHE A 28 20.20 5.81 -17.23
N ASP A 29 21.26 5.34 -16.58
CA ASP A 29 21.24 4.06 -15.87
C ASP A 29 20.33 4.13 -14.64
N TYR A 30 20.37 5.23 -13.92
CA TYR A 30 19.44 5.48 -12.82
C TYR A 30 17.99 5.62 -13.32
N LEU A 31 17.77 6.38 -14.37
CA LEU A 31 16.45 6.54 -15.00
C LEU A 31 15.86 5.20 -15.41
N ALA A 32 16.65 4.33 -16.05
CA ALA A 32 16.22 2.99 -16.45
C ALA A 32 15.80 2.14 -15.25
N LYS A 33 16.55 2.19 -14.15
CA LYS A 33 16.20 1.46 -12.90
C LYS A 33 14.91 1.98 -12.28
N VAL A 34 14.74 3.30 -12.20
CA VAL A 34 13.51 3.92 -11.67
C VAL A 34 12.31 3.58 -12.55
N THR A 35 12.49 3.64 -13.88
CA THR A 35 11.43 3.27 -14.82
C THR A 35 11.04 1.80 -14.67
N MET A 36 12.02 0.90 -14.58
CA MET A 36 11.78 -0.53 -14.34
C MET A 36 10.99 -0.77 -13.04
N LEU A 37 11.38 -0.12 -11.94
CA LEU A 37 10.67 -0.22 -10.66
C LEU A 37 9.21 0.23 -10.78
N ASN A 38 8.98 1.37 -11.44
CA ASN A 38 7.61 1.88 -11.64
C ASN A 38 6.76 0.94 -12.51
N VAL A 39 7.32 0.41 -13.60
CA VAL A 39 6.62 -0.55 -14.48
C VAL A 39 6.28 -1.82 -13.72
N LEU A 40 7.20 -2.40 -12.97
CA LEU A 40 6.96 -3.61 -12.18
C LEU A 40 5.88 -3.38 -11.11
N THR A 41 5.94 -2.24 -10.43
CA THR A 41 4.92 -1.87 -9.41
C THR A 41 3.54 -1.69 -10.05
N ALA A 42 3.46 -0.96 -11.16
CA ALA A 42 2.20 -0.74 -11.88
C ALA A 42 1.61 -2.07 -12.41
N THR A 43 2.46 -2.95 -12.94
CA THR A 43 2.04 -4.29 -13.42
C THR A 43 1.49 -5.12 -12.26
N ALA A 44 2.21 -5.17 -11.14
CA ALA A 44 1.77 -5.94 -9.97
C ALA A 44 0.41 -5.46 -9.43
N LEU A 45 0.17 -4.13 -9.42
CA LEU A 45 -1.11 -3.57 -9.02
C LEU A 45 -2.22 -3.82 -10.05
N ALA A 46 -1.89 -3.79 -11.35
CA ALA A 46 -2.87 -4.02 -12.42
C ALA A 46 -3.32 -5.49 -12.49
N ASP A 47 -2.45 -6.43 -12.14
CA ASP A 47 -2.74 -7.86 -12.11
C ASP A 47 -3.51 -8.30 -10.85
N ALA A 48 -3.56 -7.47 -9.83
CA ALA A 48 -4.25 -7.75 -8.58
C ALA A 48 -5.78 -7.54 -8.71
N PRO A 49 -6.59 -8.29 -7.94
CA PRO A 49 -7.99 -7.92 -7.76
C PRO A 49 -8.12 -6.51 -7.16
N PRO A 50 -9.25 -5.83 -7.34
CA PRO A 50 -9.49 -4.59 -6.61
C PRO A 50 -9.46 -4.85 -5.09
N ALA A 51 -8.95 -3.89 -4.33
CA ALA A 51 -9.03 -3.95 -2.87
C ALA A 51 -10.51 -4.02 -2.41
N PRO A 52 -10.81 -4.66 -1.25
CA PRO A 52 -12.16 -4.62 -0.70
C PRO A 52 -12.67 -3.18 -0.57
N ALA A 53 -13.88 -2.91 -1.05
CA ALA A 53 -14.45 -1.56 -1.06
C ALA A 53 -14.68 -1.03 0.37
N SER A 54 -14.95 -1.92 1.31
CA SER A 54 -15.03 -1.60 2.74
C SER A 54 -14.51 -2.75 3.59
N ALA A 55 -14.04 -2.40 4.79
CA ALA A 55 -13.76 -3.34 5.87
C ALA A 55 -14.20 -2.73 7.20
N THR A 56 -14.79 -3.56 8.08
CA THR A 56 -15.35 -3.10 9.36
C THR A 56 -14.89 -3.98 10.52
N LEU A 57 -14.78 -3.37 11.69
CA LEU A 57 -14.45 -4.04 12.95
C LEU A 57 -15.68 -4.13 13.84
N GLY A 58 -15.85 -5.27 14.49
CA GLY A 58 -16.84 -5.50 15.52
C GLY A 58 -16.20 -6.11 16.77
N GLY A 59 -16.88 -6.02 17.92
CA GLY A 59 -16.41 -6.62 19.18
C GLY A 59 -15.59 -5.67 20.09
N ALA A 60 -15.82 -4.37 19.98
CA ALA A 60 -15.08 -3.32 20.71
C ALA A 60 -15.03 -3.49 22.25
N VAL A 61 -15.86 -4.32 22.84
CA VAL A 61 -15.91 -4.58 24.29
C VAL A 61 -15.47 -6.01 24.66
N THR A 62 -14.91 -6.74 23.71
CA THR A 62 -14.41 -8.10 23.92
C THR A 62 -12.93 -8.18 23.60
N SER A 63 -12.25 -9.20 24.12
CA SER A 63 -10.86 -9.52 23.76
C SER A 63 -10.71 -10.06 22.33
N ASN A 64 -11.81 -10.23 21.60
CA ASN A 64 -11.82 -10.75 20.23
C ASN A 64 -12.41 -9.71 19.29
N THR A 65 -11.74 -9.47 18.16
CA THR A 65 -12.16 -8.53 17.14
C THR A 65 -12.67 -9.29 15.92
N THR A 66 -13.93 -9.06 15.55
CA THR A 66 -14.49 -9.57 14.29
C THR A 66 -14.17 -8.59 13.17
N VAL A 67 -13.61 -9.08 12.07
CA VAL A 67 -13.33 -8.31 10.87
C VAL A 67 -14.25 -8.80 9.76
N ARG A 68 -14.97 -7.87 9.10
CA ARG A 68 -15.84 -8.12 7.93
C ARG A 68 -15.46 -7.18 6.81
N TRP A 69 -15.55 -7.66 5.57
CA TRP A 69 -15.23 -6.86 4.39
C TRP A 69 -16.11 -7.22 3.20
N ASP A 70 -16.16 -6.32 2.23
CA ASP A 70 -16.84 -6.57 0.97
C ASP A 70 -16.03 -7.50 0.08
N ALA A 71 -16.73 -8.39 -0.62
CA ALA A 71 -16.10 -9.27 -1.59
C ALA A 71 -15.54 -8.46 -2.77
N SER A 72 -14.33 -8.81 -3.21
CA SER A 72 -13.67 -8.19 -4.37
C SER A 72 -13.79 -9.09 -5.59
N LEU A 73 -14.13 -8.50 -6.73
CA LEU A 73 -14.23 -9.23 -8.00
C LEU A 73 -12.87 -9.82 -8.37
N GLY A 74 -12.85 -11.13 -8.67
CA GLY A 74 -11.62 -11.83 -9.02
C GLY A 74 -10.75 -12.25 -7.85
N ALA A 75 -11.11 -11.92 -6.62
CA ALA A 75 -10.42 -12.41 -5.45
C ALA A 75 -10.62 -13.92 -5.27
N HIS A 76 -9.54 -14.63 -5.01
CA HIS A 76 -9.52 -16.05 -4.64
C HIS A 76 -9.45 -16.26 -3.13
N ALA A 77 -8.74 -15.37 -2.46
CA ALA A 77 -8.56 -15.34 -1.01
C ALA A 77 -8.36 -13.90 -0.54
N TYR A 78 -8.27 -13.74 0.77
CA TYR A 78 -7.98 -12.46 1.42
C TYR A 78 -6.87 -12.66 2.45
N ARG A 79 -6.03 -11.63 2.61
CA ARG A 79 -5.02 -11.57 3.64
C ARG A 79 -5.37 -10.53 4.68
N ILE A 80 -5.25 -10.93 5.94
CA ILE A 80 -5.48 -10.07 7.09
C ILE A 80 -4.14 -9.64 7.63
N TYR A 81 -4.03 -8.35 7.86
CA TYR A 81 -2.87 -7.69 8.41
C TYR A 81 -3.24 -6.94 9.68
N GLN A 82 -2.30 -6.83 10.58
CA GLN A 82 -2.40 -5.97 11.74
C GLN A 82 -1.11 -5.17 11.92
N ARG A 83 -1.22 -4.03 12.55
CA ARG A 83 -0.08 -3.29 13.08
C ARG A 83 -0.49 -2.53 14.33
N ARG A 84 0.41 -2.35 15.27
CA ARG A 84 0.16 -1.47 16.41
C ARG A 84 0.01 -0.03 15.91
N ALA A 85 -0.74 0.78 16.65
CA ALA A 85 -0.99 2.18 16.30
C ALA A 85 0.30 3.03 16.24
N ASP A 86 1.33 2.65 17.00
CA ASP A 86 2.66 3.27 17.05
C ASP A 86 3.69 2.66 16.06
N ALA A 87 3.31 1.62 15.29
CA ALA A 87 4.17 0.98 14.30
C ALA A 87 3.85 1.45 12.87
N GLN A 88 4.84 1.39 11.97
CA GLN A 88 4.67 1.73 10.56
C GLN A 88 4.39 0.51 9.69
N ASP A 89 4.95 -0.64 10.06
CA ASP A 89 4.91 -1.84 9.23
C ASP A 89 3.72 -2.74 9.56
N TRP A 90 3.09 -3.26 8.51
CA TRP A 90 2.05 -4.27 8.63
C TRP A 90 2.65 -5.65 8.90
N SER A 91 2.03 -6.36 9.83
CA SER A 91 2.32 -7.77 10.11
C SER A 91 1.22 -8.64 9.54
N PHE A 92 1.61 -9.65 8.76
CA PHE A 92 0.69 -10.66 8.24
C PHE A 92 0.12 -11.49 9.41
N VAL A 93 -1.19 -11.70 9.40
CA VAL A 93 -1.89 -12.50 10.42
C VAL A 93 -2.33 -13.85 9.86
N ARG A 94 -3.12 -13.83 8.79
CA ARG A 94 -3.62 -15.04 8.14
C ARG A 94 -4.13 -14.78 6.73
N GLU A 95 -4.22 -15.86 5.97
CA GLU A 95 -4.91 -15.94 4.68
C GLU A 95 -6.14 -16.82 4.83
N LEU A 96 -7.26 -16.44 4.21
CA LEU A 96 -8.49 -17.22 4.24
C LEU A 96 -9.37 -16.93 3.03
N GLN A 97 -10.30 -17.84 2.76
CA GLN A 97 -11.42 -17.63 1.86
C GLN A 97 -12.64 -17.13 2.69
N GLY A 98 -13.49 -16.34 2.07
CA GLY A 98 -14.64 -15.74 2.75
C GLY A 98 -14.41 -14.27 3.07
N THR A 99 -15.38 -13.63 3.71
CA THR A 99 -15.44 -12.18 3.94
C THR A 99 -15.57 -11.80 5.41
N GLU A 100 -15.28 -12.74 6.30
CA GLU A 100 -15.30 -12.53 7.74
C GLU A 100 -14.25 -13.39 8.45
N THR A 101 -13.68 -12.87 9.52
CA THR A 101 -12.83 -13.63 10.44
C THR A 101 -12.87 -13.03 11.85
N VAL A 102 -12.51 -13.84 12.84
CA VAL A 102 -12.32 -13.39 14.23
C VAL A 102 -10.82 -13.43 14.56
N LEU A 103 -10.32 -12.32 15.07
CA LEU A 103 -8.97 -12.18 15.60
C LEU A 103 -9.04 -12.29 17.12
N GLU A 104 -8.58 -13.41 17.63
CA GLU A 104 -8.59 -13.69 19.06
C GLU A 104 -7.48 -12.91 19.78
N GLY A 105 -7.81 -12.34 20.93
CA GLY A 105 -6.84 -11.58 21.74
C GLY A 105 -6.41 -10.25 21.16
N LEU A 106 -7.01 -9.80 20.05
CA LEU A 106 -6.68 -8.49 19.45
C LEU A 106 -7.50 -7.39 20.11
N ILE A 107 -6.81 -6.46 20.75
CA ILE A 107 -7.41 -5.24 21.31
C ILE A 107 -7.44 -4.18 20.20
N VAL A 108 -8.64 -3.82 19.76
CA VAL A 108 -8.86 -2.92 18.61
C VAL A 108 -8.35 -1.49 18.87
N ASP A 109 -8.31 -1.04 20.12
CA ASP A 109 -7.89 0.32 20.47
C ASP A 109 -6.39 0.57 20.23
N ASP A 110 -5.58 -0.50 20.28
CA ASP A 110 -4.12 -0.42 20.12
C ASP A 110 -3.64 -0.81 18.73
N HIS A 111 -4.54 -1.26 17.85
CA HIS A 111 -4.15 -1.83 16.57
C HIS A 111 -4.97 -1.29 15.40
N PHE A 112 -4.30 -1.13 14.28
CA PHE A 112 -4.96 -1.08 12.98
C PHE A 112 -5.04 -2.49 12.39
N VAL A 113 -6.17 -2.77 11.76
CA VAL A 113 -6.40 -4.00 11.00
C VAL A 113 -6.64 -3.65 9.55
N GLY A 114 -6.11 -4.45 8.65
CA GLY A 114 -6.26 -4.24 7.22
C GLY A 114 -6.55 -5.56 6.49
N VAL A 115 -7.21 -5.44 5.34
CA VAL A 115 -7.59 -6.56 4.49
C VAL A 115 -7.14 -6.27 3.07
N SER A 116 -6.46 -7.21 2.43
CA SER A 116 -6.16 -7.21 0.99
C SER A 116 -6.87 -8.36 0.29
N ALA A 117 -7.11 -8.22 -1.00
CA ALA A 117 -7.62 -9.25 -1.88
C ALA A 117 -6.47 -9.92 -2.63
N LEU A 118 -6.49 -11.26 -2.72
CA LEU A 118 -5.48 -12.07 -3.40
C LEU A 118 -6.10 -12.75 -4.63
N GLY A 119 -5.49 -12.57 -5.78
CA GLY A 119 -5.84 -13.24 -7.03
C GLY A 119 -5.29 -14.66 -7.10
N LYS A 120 -5.84 -15.49 -8.00
CA LYS A 120 -5.31 -16.86 -8.27
C LYS A 120 -3.89 -16.86 -8.81
N ASN A 121 -3.45 -15.77 -9.42
CA ASN A 121 -2.10 -15.54 -9.92
C ASN A 121 -1.10 -15.14 -8.83
N GLY A 122 -1.54 -15.00 -7.57
CA GLY A 122 -0.74 -14.56 -6.45
C GLY A 122 -0.58 -13.04 -6.35
N ALA A 123 -1.15 -12.26 -7.28
CA ALA A 123 -1.13 -10.81 -7.19
C ALA A 123 -2.07 -10.33 -6.07
N GLU A 124 -1.60 -9.36 -5.30
CA GLU A 124 -2.28 -8.85 -4.10
C GLU A 124 -2.63 -7.38 -4.23
N SER A 125 -3.85 -7.04 -3.87
CA SER A 125 -4.33 -5.66 -3.85
C SER A 125 -3.64 -4.81 -2.78
N THR A 126 -3.86 -3.51 -2.84
CA THR A 126 -3.58 -2.64 -1.69
C THR A 126 -4.47 -3.02 -0.49
N ILE A 127 -4.02 -2.64 0.71
CA ILE A 127 -4.72 -2.92 1.97
C ILE A 127 -5.86 -1.92 2.17
N THR A 128 -7.07 -2.42 2.42
CA THR A 128 -8.19 -1.61 2.93
C THR A 128 -8.17 -1.64 4.45
N PHE A 129 -8.14 -0.47 5.07
CA PHE A 129 -8.22 -0.35 6.53
C PHE A 129 -9.62 -0.73 7.02
N ALA A 130 -9.67 -1.58 8.04
CA ALA A 130 -10.90 -1.90 8.72
C ALA A 130 -11.20 -0.83 9.79
N GLY A 131 -12.36 -0.19 9.67
CA GLY A 131 -12.84 0.83 10.59
C GLY A 131 -14.04 0.40 11.41
N LEU A 132 -14.40 1.20 12.40
CA LEU A 132 -15.67 0.99 13.10
C LEU A 132 -16.83 1.28 12.13
N PRO A 133 -17.94 0.53 12.19
CA PRO A 133 -19.10 0.79 11.36
C PRO A 133 -19.62 2.22 11.63
N PRO A 134 -20.18 2.89 10.61
CA PRO A 134 -20.79 4.21 10.78
C PRO A 134 -21.83 4.18 11.90
N ARG A 135 -21.79 5.15 12.81
CA ARG A 135 -22.87 5.33 13.80
C ARG A 135 -24.14 5.74 13.05
N ARG A 136 -25.20 4.97 13.26
CA ARG A 136 -26.54 5.30 12.76
C ARG A 136 -27.18 6.35 13.66
#